data_5f43b138fc293cfd160dbb2778b033a8
#
_entry.id   5f43b138fc293cfd160dbb2778b033a8
#
_cell.length_a   1.000
_cell.length_b   1.000
_cell.length_c   1.000
_cell.angle_alpha   90.00
_cell.angle_beta   90.00
_cell.angle_gamma   90.00
#
_symmetry.space_group_name_H-M   'P 1'
#
loop_
_entity.id
_entity.type
_entity.pdbx_description
1 polymer ?
#
loop_
_entity_poly.entity_id
_entity_poly.type
_entity_poly.pdbx_seq_one_letter_code
_entity_poly.pdbx_strand_id
1 'polypeptide(L)'
;MRNIYSNIIKFNSKNLIKIIKILKKNGIIGLPTETVYGLAGNAYSNKAIKKVFQLKKRLKKNPLIIHYFNLNRAKNDVYLDHKFYKVYKKFSPGPITYIVKKKKNSKIKSLACANLKTVGIRFPKNEVIRKLLKKIDFPLAMPSANKSSGVSPVKPLDVVEEFNNKVQIIDGGVSKIGIESTVLNLVGNICILRPGIITS
;
A
#
# COMPACT_ATOMS: atom_id res chain seq x y z
N MET A 1 -31.11 -11.25 2.44
CA MET A 1 -30.02 -10.35 2.88
C MET A 1 -28.68 -10.89 2.37
N ARG A 2 -27.89 -10.11 1.61
CA ARG A 2 -26.51 -10.55 1.26
C ARG A 2 -25.67 -10.60 2.53
N ASN A 3 -25.05 -11.75 2.80
CA ASN A 3 -24.14 -11.88 3.94
C ASN A 3 -23.00 -10.87 3.79
N ILE A 4 -22.99 -9.81 4.62
CA ILE A 4 -21.98 -8.74 4.60
C ILE A 4 -20.56 -9.24 4.86
N TYR A 5 -20.41 -10.43 5.47
CA TYR A 5 -19.13 -11.07 5.77
C TYR A 5 -18.57 -11.90 4.61
N SER A 6 -19.33 -12.09 3.52
CA SER A 6 -18.94 -13.00 2.41
C SER A 6 -17.63 -12.61 1.72
N ASN A 7 -17.22 -11.34 1.82
CA ASN A 7 -16.00 -10.82 1.21
C ASN A 7 -14.79 -10.75 2.16
N ILE A 8 -14.99 -11.07 3.45
CA ILE A 8 -13.87 -11.19 4.41
C ILE A 8 -13.39 -12.65 4.36
N ILE A 9 -12.12 -12.84 4.05
CA ILE A 9 -11.51 -14.15 3.94
C ILE A 9 -10.34 -14.30 4.93
N LYS A 10 -10.34 -15.41 5.67
CA LYS A 10 -9.25 -15.76 6.60
C LYS A 10 -7.93 -15.90 5.84
N PHE A 11 -6.84 -15.42 6.43
CA PHE A 11 -5.51 -15.60 5.88
C PHE A 11 -5.02 -17.04 6.11
N ASN A 12 -4.89 -17.80 5.03
CA ASN A 12 -4.29 -19.14 5.00
C ASN A 12 -3.65 -19.40 3.61
N SER A 13 -2.95 -20.52 3.45
CA SER A 13 -2.23 -20.85 2.22
C SER A 13 -3.15 -20.93 0.98
N LYS A 14 -4.34 -21.53 1.12
CA LYS A 14 -5.34 -21.64 0.03
C LYS A 14 -5.81 -20.25 -0.42
N ASN A 15 -6.16 -19.39 0.52
CA ASN A 15 -6.63 -18.05 0.25
C ASN A 15 -5.51 -17.14 -0.28
N LEU A 16 -4.26 -17.34 0.18
CA LEU A 16 -3.09 -16.62 -0.36
C LEU A 16 -2.94 -16.87 -1.86
N ILE A 17 -3.09 -18.11 -2.33
CA ILE A 17 -3.05 -18.44 -3.76
C ILE A 17 -4.17 -17.72 -4.52
N LYS A 18 -5.39 -17.72 -3.98
CA LYS A 18 -6.54 -17.01 -4.56
C LYS A 18 -6.26 -15.49 -4.69
N ILE A 19 -5.71 -14.88 -3.66
CA ILE A 19 -5.35 -13.45 -3.64
C ILE A 19 -4.30 -13.13 -4.70
N ILE A 20 -3.25 -13.94 -4.80
CA ILE A 20 -2.21 -13.79 -5.82
C ILE A 20 -2.82 -13.84 -7.22
N LYS A 21 -3.73 -14.78 -7.49
CA LYS A 21 -4.42 -14.88 -8.78
C LYS A 21 -5.25 -13.62 -9.08
N ILE A 22 -5.95 -13.06 -8.08
CA ILE A 22 -6.72 -11.82 -8.23
C ILE A 22 -5.80 -10.65 -8.61
N LEU A 23 -4.71 -10.46 -7.87
CA LEU A 23 -3.77 -9.36 -8.12
C LEU A 23 -3.05 -9.50 -9.49
N LYS A 24 -2.67 -10.72 -9.89
CA LYS A 24 -2.10 -11.00 -11.21
C LYS A 24 -3.08 -10.71 -12.35
N LYS A 25 -4.38 -10.89 -12.14
CA LYS A 25 -5.47 -10.53 -13.08
C LYS A 25 -5.90 -9.06 -12.97
N ASN A 26 -5.06 -8.19 -12.41
CA ASN A 26 -5.34 -6.76 -12.21
C ASN A 26 -6.59 -6.48 -11.34
N GLY A 27 -6.92 -7.40 -10.45
CA GLY A 27 -7.89 -7.18 -9.38
C GLY A 27 -7.32 -6.33 -8.26
N ILE A 28 -8.19 -5.94 -7.34
CA ILE A 28 -7.84 -5.18 -6.14
C ILE A 28 -8.34 -5.91 -4.89
N ILE A 29 -7.67 -5.69 -3.76
CA ILE A 29 -7.93 -6.40 -2.52
C ILE A 29 -7.73 -5.48 -1.31
N GLY A 30 -8.56 -5.63 -0.27
CA GLY A 30 -8.34 -5.04 1.04
C GLY A 30 -7.31 -5.85 1.84
N LEU A 31 -6.24 -5.21 2.31
CA LEU A 31 -5.15 -5.84 3.05
C LEU A 31 -4.87 -5.12 4.36
N PRO A 32 -4.57 -5.86 5.44
CA PRO A 32 -4.13 -5.28 6.69
C PRO A 32 -2.69 -4.76 6.57
N THR A 33 -2.41 -3.68 7.30
CA THR A 33 -1.05 -3.28 7.67
C THR A 33 -0.99 -3.06 9.19
N GLU A 34 0.19 -2.77 9.73
CA GLU A 34 0.33 -2.37 11.12
C GLU A 34 -0.30 -1.01 11.41
N THR A 35 -0.49 -0.16 10.38
CA THR A 35 -1.09 1.19 10.50
C THR A 35 -2.60 1.15 10.34
N VAL A 36 -3.07 0.92 9.11
CA VAL A 36 -4.48 0.87 8.72
C VAL A 36 -4.66 -0.16 7.61
N TYR A 37 -5.89 -0.54 7.28
CA TYR A 37 -6.16 -1.33 6.08
C TYR A 37 -5.90 -0.52 4.81
N GLY A 38 -5.34 -1.19 3.79
CA GLY A 38 -5.06 -0.61 2.49
C GLY A 38 -5.80 -1.31 1.36
N LEU A 39 -6.13 -0.54 0.32
CA LEU A 39 -6.71 -1.05 -0.93
C LEU A 39 -5.59 -1.31 -1.94
N ALA A 40 -5.21 -2.57 -2.11
CA ALA A 40 -4.02 -2.99 -2.84
C ALA A 40 -4.30 -3.37 -4.28
N GLY A 41 -3.44 -2.91 -5.19
CA GLY A 41 -3.39 -3.35 -6.59
C GLY A 41 -1.95 -3.44 -7.10
N ASN A 42 -1.75 -4.16 -8.21
CA ASN A 42 -0.43 -4.28 -8.85
C ASN A 42 0.07 -2.91 -9.33
N ALA A 43 1.20 -2.43 -8.78
CA ALA A 43 1.79 -1.14 -9.13
C ALA A 43 2.33 -1.06 -10.57
N TYR A 44 2.55 -2.21 -11.21
CA TYR A 44 2.98 -2.31 -12.60
C TYR A 44 1.81 -2.38 -13.59
N SER A 45 0.56 -2.31 -13.13
CA SER A 45 -0.63 -2.40 -13.97
C SER A 45 -1.48 -1.12 -13.93
N ASN A 46 -1.58 -0.44 -15.08
CA ASN A 46 -2.51 0.69 -15.22
C ASN A 46 -3.98 0.29 -14.95
N LYS A 47 -4.38 -0.93 -15.32
CA LYS A 47 -5.74 -1.44 -15.07
C LYS A 47 -6.02 -1.54 -13.57
N ALA A 48 -5.09 -2.10 -12.78
CA ALA A 48 -5.24 -2.19 -11.34
C ALA A 48 -5.27 -0.81 -10.67
N ILE A 49 -4.34 0.09 -11.04
CA ILE A 49 -4.25 1.44 -10.48
C ILE A 49 -5.54 2.24 -10.78
N LYS A 50 -6.06 2.20 -12.02
CA LYS A 50 -7.32 2.86 -12.37
C LYS A 50 -8.48 2.37 -11.49
N LYS A 51 -8.58 1.05 -11.21
CA LYS A 51 -9.59 0.48 -10.32
C LYS A 51 -9.46 1.02 -8.89
N VAL A 52 -8.23 1.15 -8.36
CA VAL A 52 -7.98 1.74 -7.03
C VAL A 52 -8.49 3.20 -6.99
N PHE A 53 -8.14 4.02 -7.98
CA PHE A 53 -8.61 5.41 -8.03
C PHE A 53 -10.13 5.52 -8.15
N GLN A 54 -10.75 4.73 -9.03
CA GLN A 54 -12.20 4.72 -9.26
C GLN A 54 -12.96 4.32 -8.00
N LEU A 55 -12.57 3.21 -7.36
CA LEU A 55 -13.27 2.71 -6.17
C LEU A 55 -13.18 3.69 -5.00
N LYS A 56 -12.00 4.31 -4.81
CA LYS A 56 -11.80 5.33 -3.77
C LYS A 56 -12.38 6.70 -4.09
N LYS A 57 -12.84 6.94 -5.33
CA LYS A 57 -13.16 8.29 -5.82
C LYS A 57 -11.98 9.27 -5.57
N ARG A 58 -10.74 8.77 -5.73
CA ARG A 58 -9.51 9.51 -5.44
C ARG A 58 -9.11 10.40 -6.60
N LEU A 59 -8.70 11.62 -6.31
CA LEU A 59 -8.15 12.53 -7.31
C LEU A 59 -6.81 11.98 -7.85
N LYS A 60 -6.64 11.95 -9.18
CA LYS A 60 -5.42 11.42 -9.83
C LYS A 60 -4.14 12.18 -9.47
N LYS A 61 -4.26 13.43 -8.99
CA LYS A 61 -3.14 14.23 -8.47
C LYS A 61 -2.60 13.76 -7.12
N ASN A 62 -3.31 12.88 -6.41
CA ASN A 62 -2.88 12.33 -5.12
C ASN A 62 -2.18 10.99 -5.33
N PRO A 63 -0.83 10.90 -5.27
CA PRO A 63 -0.09 9.67 -5.55
C PRO A 63 -0.42 8.55 -4.58
N LEU A 64 -0.11 7.32 -5.00
CA LEU A 64 -0.25 6.12 -4.18
C LEU A 64 1.09 5.74 -3.57
N ILE A 65 1.07 5.12 -2.38
CA ILE A 65 2.26 4.57 -1.74
C ILE A 65 2.51 3.16 -2.30
N ILE A 66 3.76 2.89 -2.68
CA ILE A 66 4.18 1.61 -3.24
C ILE A 66 4.84 0.76 -2.16
N HIS A 67 4.25 -0.42 -1.92
CA HIS A 67 4.68 -1.33 -0.86
C HIS A 67 5.58 -2.42 -1.43
N TYR A 68 6.78 -2.56 -0.85
CA TYR A 68 7.78 -3.56 -1.23
C TYR A 68 8.02 -4.57 -0.11
N PHE A 69 8.40 -5.79 -0.49
CA PHE A 69 8.84 -6.80 0.48
C PHE A 69 10.19 -6.43 1.10
N ASN A 70 11.16 -6.02 0.27
CA ASN A 70 12.54 -5.70 0.68
C ASN A 70 13.20 -4.68 -0.25
N LEU A 71 14.41 -4.26 0.14
CA LEU A 71 15.24 -3.30 -0.60
C LEU A 71 15.60 -3.76 -2.00
N ASN A 72 15.96 -5.05 -2.18
CA ASN A 72 16.41 -5.56 -3.47
C ASN A 72 15.34 -5.37 -4.55
N ARG A 73 14.06 -5.56 -4.20
CA ARG A 73 12.96 -5.30 -5.12
C ARG A 73 12.76 -3.80 -5.38
N ALA A 74 12.88 -2.96 -4.36
CA ALA A 74 12.71 -1.51 -4.51
C ALA A 74 13.81 -0.88 -5.37
N LYS A 75 15.06 -1.36 -5.28
CA LYS A 75 16.20 -0.88 -6.07
C LYS A 75 15.98 -0.95 -7.59
N ASN A 76 15.09 -1.80 -8.06
CA ASN A 76 14.77 -1.88 -9.48
C ASN A 76 14.01 -0.65 -9.97
N ASP A 77 13.26 0.01 -9.10
CA ASP A 77 12.32 1.08 -9.45
C ASP A 77 12.77 2.46 -8.98
N VAL A 78 13.61 2.55 -7.94
CA VAL A 78 13.94 3.82 -7.28
C VAL A 78 15.44 3.97 -7.01
N TYR A 79 15.88 5.23 -6.90
CA TYR A 79 17.20 5.57 -6.39
C TYR A 79 17.15 5.67 -4.86
N LEU A 80 18.10 5.00 -4.19
CA LEU A 80 18.23 4.96 -2.74
C LEU A 80 19.64 5.46 -2.37
N ASP A 81 19.72 6.57 -1.67
CA ASP A 81 20.94 7.21 -1.24
C ASP A 81 21.28 6.93 0.24
N HIS A 82 22.39 7.49 0.73
CA HIS A 82 22.83 7.32 2.12
C HIS A 82 21.80 7.84 3.14
N LYS A 83 21.07 8.93 2.84
CA LYS A 83 20.04 9.51 3.71
C LYS A 83 18.89 8.52 3.90
N PHE A 84 18.47 7.89 2.79
CA PHE A 84 17.47 6.82 2.85
C PHE A 84 17.93 5.66 3.73
N TYR A 85 19.17 5.14 3.54
CA TYR A 85 19.64 4.00 4.31
C TYR A 85 19.75 4.29 5.81
N LYS A 86 20.14 5.50 6.20
CA LYS A 86 20.19 5.93 7.60
C LYS A 86 18.83 5.81 8.28
N VAL A 87 17.78 6.33 7.65
CA VAL A 87 16.42 6.30 8.21
C VAL A 87 15.79 4.91 8.08
N TYR A 88 16.03 4.21 6.97
CA TYR A 88 15.53 2.85 6.74
C TYR A 88 15.97 1.87 7.83
N LYS A 89 17.24 1.86 8.22
CA LYS A 89 17.78 0.99 9.29
C LYS A 89 17.05 1.16 10.61
N LYS A 90 16.60 2.37 10.92
CA LYS A 90 15.94 2.69 12.20
C LYS A 90 14.44 2.34 12.19
N PHE A 91 13.74 2.53 11.06
CA PHE A 91 12.28 2.54 11.01
C PHE A 91 11.66 1.51 10.07
N SER A 92 12.43 0.72 9.32
CA SER A 92 11.87 -0.28 8.39
C SER A 92 12.33 -1.71 8.72
N PRO A 93 11.42 -2.68 8.58
CA PRO A 93 10.02 -2.55 8.14
C PRO A 93 9.16 -1.88 9.21
N GLY A 94 8.24 -0.96 8.78
CA GLY A 94 7.47 -0.21 9.76
C GLY A 94 6.51 0.84 9.19
N PRO A 95 5.97 1.70 10.09
CA PRO A 95 4.92 2.67 9.79
C PRO A 95 5.48 3.97 9.17
N ILE A 96 6.43 3.86 8.25
CA ILE A 96 7.07 4.98 7.57
C ILE A 96 7.01 4.81 6.05
N THR A 97 6.79 5.92 5.35
CA THR A 97 6.83 6.05 3.88
C THR A 97 7.92 7.03 3.51
N TYR A 98 8.75 6.66 2.56
CA TYR A 98 9.85 7.48 2.06
C TYR A 98 9.51 8.01 0.67
N ILE A 99 9.56 9.32 0.47
CA ILE A 99 9.53 9.91 -0.87
C ILE A 99 10.95 9.91 -1.42
N VAL A 100 11.13 9.20 -2.53
CA VAL A 100 12.43 9.01 -3.19
C VAL A 100 12.32 9.25 -4.71
N LYS A 101 13.45 9.45 -5.39
CA LYS A 101 13.47 9.59 -6.86
C LYS A 101 13.15 8.26 -7.53
N LYS A 102 12.19 8.27 -8.48
CA LYS A 102 11.85 7.15 -9.34
C LYS A 102 12.86 7.02 -10.47
N LYS A 103 13.28 5.80 -10.82
CA LYS A 103 14.16 5.54 -11.97
C LYS A 103 13.40 5.76 -13.28
N LYS A 104 14.11 6.18 -14.34
CA LYS A 104 13.53 6.35 -15.67
C LYS A 104 12.96 5.04 -16.24
N ASN A 105 13.64 3.92 -16.01
CA ASN A 105 13.25 2.57 -16.43
C ASN A 105 12.37 1.82 -15.43
N SER A 106 11.85 2.50 -14.39
CA SER A 106 10.94 1.92 -13.40
C SER A 106 9.67 1.38 -14.05
N LYS A 107 9.26 0.17 -13.62
CA LYS A 107 7.99 -0.45 -14.05
C LYS A 107 6.76 0.15 -13.36
N ILE A 108 6.94 0.94 -12.30
CA ILE A 108 5.82 1.64 -11.62
C ILE A 108 5.13 2.56 -12.61
N LYS A 109 3.81 2.41 -12.74
CA LYS A 109 3.03 3.22 -13.67
C LYS A 109 2.94 4.67 -13.21
N SER A 110 3.11 5.59 -14.16
CA SER A 110 3.11 7.04 -13.89
C SER A 110 1.85 7.52 -13.19
N LEU A 111 0.70 6.92 -13.48
CA LEU A 111 -0.56 7.21 -12.79
C LEU A 111 -0.47 6.97 -11.27
N ALA A 112 0.25 5.93 -10.82
CA ALA A 112 0.44 5.66 -9.38
C ALA A 112 1.24 6.75 -8.68
N CYS A 113 2.12 7.43 -9.40
CA CYS A 113 2.98 8.50 -8.90
C CYS A 113 2.41 9.90 -9.21
N ALA A 114 1.16 10.03 -9.68
CA ALA A 114 0.59 11.29 -10.16
C ALA A 114 1.49 11.99 -11.21
N ASN A 115 2.16 11.22 -12.07
CA ASN A 115 3.14 11.63 -13.08
C ASN A 115 4.41 12.32 -12.52
N LEU A 116 4.64 12.28 -11.21
CA LEU A 116 5.83 12.85 -10.58
C LEU A 116 7.08 12.01 -10.85
N LYS A 117 8.25 12.68 -10.82
CA LYS A 117 9.57 12.02 -10.87
C LYS A 117 9.95 11.34 -9.54
N THR A 118 9.12 11.50 -8.51
CA THR A 118 9.27 10.92 -7.18
C THR A 118 8.17 9.92 -6.91
N VAL A 119 8.38 9.05 -5.91
CA VAL A 119 7.41 8.05 -5.48
C VAL A 119 7.53 7.78 -3.99
N GLY A 120 6.40 7.61 -3.32
CA GLY A 120 6.35 7.14 -1.94
C GLY A 120 6.50 5.62 -1.87
N ILE A 121 7.54 5.14 -1.18
CA ILE A 121 7.77 3.71 -0.97
C ILE A 121 7.67 3.35 0.52
N ARG A 122 7.18 2.14 0.81
CA ARG A 122 7.04 1.63 2.17
C ARG A 122 7.39 0.15 2.24
N PHE A 123 7.94 -0.26 3.38
CA PHE A 123 8.24 -1.65 3.73
C PHE A 123 7.41 -2.00 4.97
N PRO A 124 6.20 -2.56 4.80
CA PRO A 124 5.29 -2.78 5.93
C PRO A 124 5.81 -3.86 6.87
N LYS A 125 5.43 -3.75 8.16
CA LYS A 125 5.82 -4.72 9.21
C LYS A 125 4.80 -5.85 9.38
N ASN A 126 3.53 -5.64 9.05
CA ASN A 126 2.45 -6.62 9.23
C ASN A 126 2.76 -7.93 8.47
N GLU A 127 2.63 -9.06 9.15
CA GLU A 127 3.00 -10.38 8.60
C GLU A 127 2.17 -10.82 7.40
N VAL A 128 0.87 -10.51 7.38
CA VAL A 128 -0.05 -10.93 6.31
C VAL A 128 0.40 -10.33 4.98
N ILE A 129 0.57 -8.99 4.95
CA ILE A 129 1.04 -8.31 3.72
C ILE A 129 2.47 -8.72 3.36
N ARG A 130 3.35 -8.96 4.35
CA ARG A 130 4.72 -9.41 4.07
C ARG A 130 4.75 -10.79 3.44
N LYS A 131 3.94 -11.76 3.94
CA LYS A 131 3.83 -13.10 3.33
C LYS A 131 3.33 -13.01 1.89
N LEU A 132 2.37 -12.14 1.60
CA LEU A 132 1.90 -11.88 0.25
C LEU A 132 2.99 -11.24 -0.64
N LEU A 133 3.60 -10.14 -0.19
CA LEU A 133 4.67 -9.45 -0.93
C LEU A 133 5.87 -10.35 -1.25
N LYS A 134 6.17 -11.33 -0.38
CA LYS A 134 7.22 -12.32 -0.62
C LYS A 134 6.90 -13.23 -1.81
N LYS A 135 5.62 -13.55 -2.04
CA LYS A 135 5.14 -14.52 -3.05
C LYS A 135 4.79 -13.91 -4.42
N ILE A 136 4.66 -12.60 -4.52
CA ILE A 136 4.39 -11.90 -5.79
C ILE A 136 5.68 -11.26 -6.33
N ASP A 137 5.76 -11.06 -7.63
CA ASP A 137 6.90 -10.51 -8.38
C ASP A 137 6.77 -9.01 -8.71
N PHE A 138 5.72 -8.37 -8.20
CA PHE A 138 5.45 -6.94 -8.35
C PHE A 138 5.14 -6.28 -7.01
N PRO A 139 5.41 -4.98 -6.84
CA PRO A 139 5.02 -4.24 -5.65
C PRO A 139 3.54 -3.86 -5.71
N LEU A 140 2.98 -3.52 -4.55
CA LEU A 140 1.58 -3.13 -4.42
C LEU A 140 1.44 -1.61 -4.30
N ALA A 141 0.68 -0.99 -5.19
CA ALA A 141 0.18 0.37 -5.01
C ALA A 141 -1.01 0.31 -4.04
N MET A 142 -0.86 0.90 -2.86
CA MET A 142 -1.84 0.70 -1.79
C MET A 142 -2.02 1.97 -0.93
N PRO A 143 -3.07 2.76 -1.20
CA PRO A 143 -3.56 3.78 -0.28
C PRO A 143 -4.38 3.14 0.86
N SER A 144 -4.79 3.91 1.87
CA SER A 144 -5.78 3.48 2.88
C SER A 144 -7.07 2.98 2.23
N ALA A 145 -7.78 2.04 2.87
CA ALA A 145 -8.95 1.38 2.27
C ALA A 145 -10.29 2.07 2.58
N ASN A 146 -10.31 3.41 2.50
CA ASN A 146 -11.51 4.25 2.62
C ASN A 146 -11.77 5.03 1.33
N LYS A 147 -12.95 5.58 1.12
CA LYS A 147 -13.17 6.64 0.12
C LYS A 147 -12.37 7.88 0.49
N SER A 148 -12.05 8.71 -0.49
CA SER A 148 -11.23 9.91 -0.22
C SER A 148 -11.93 10.83 0.78
N SER A 149 -11.19 11.34 1.74
CA SER A 149 -11.65 12.18 2.87
C SER A 149 -12.38 11.44 3.99
N GLY A 150 -12.59 10.13 3.90
CA GLY A 150 -13.14 9.32 4.99
C GLY A 150 -12.09 8.89 6.00
N VAL A 151 -12.55 8.33 7.12
CA VAL A 151 -11.69 7.77 8.18
C VAL A 151 -10.98 6.52 7.66
N SER A 152 -9.70 6.37 7.98
CA SER A 152 -8.91 5.21 7.58
C SER A 152 -9.37 3.95 8.34
N PRO A 153 -9.70 2.85 7.66
CA PRO A 153 -10.22 1.64 8.28
C PRO A 153 -9.13 0.90 9.07
N VAL A 154 -9.48 0.41 10.24
CA VAL A 154 -8.58 -0.32 11.15
C VAL A 154 -8.92 -1.81 11.28
N LYS A 155 -10.10 -2.23 10.85
CA LYS A 155 -10.57 -3.62 10.87
C LYS A 155 -11.24 -4.00 9.54
N PRO A 156 -11.39 -5.30 9.22
CA PRO A 156 -11.98 -5.76 7.96
C PRO A 156 -13.39 -5.20 7.70
N LEU A 157 -14.20 -5.09 8.75
CA LEU A 157 -15.59 -4.61 8.66
C LEU A 157 -15.66 -3.17 8.18
N ASP A 158 -14.77 -2.30 8.63
CA ASP A 158 -14.73 -0.90 8.18
C ASP A 158 -14.55 -0.82 6.66
N VAL A 159 -13.74 -1.73 6.07
CA VAL A 159 -13.53 -1.80 4.62
C VAL A 159 -14.77 -2.33 3.89
N VAL A 160 -15.50 -3.30 4.50
CA VAL A 160 -16.76 -3.81 3.94
C VAL A 160 -17.81 -2.70 3.86
N GLU A 161 -17.98 -1.97 4.95
CA GLU A 161 -18.93 -0.85 5.06
C GLU A 161 -18.59 0.24 4.02
N GLU A 162 -17.30 0.58 3.91
CA GLU A 162 -16.83 1.62 3.01
C GLU A 162 -17.09 1.30 1.53
N PHE A 163 -16.94 0.03 1.13
CA PHE A 163 -17.04 -0.38 -0.28
C PHE A 163 -18.22 -1.28 -0.62
N ASN A 164 -19.19 -1.47 0.29
CA ASN A 164 -20.39 -2.26 0.07
C ASN A 164 -20.11 -3.63 -0.57
N ASN A 165 -19.21 -4.41 0.02
CA ASN A 165 -18.80 -5.74 -0.48
C ASN A 165 -18.21 -5.78 -1.91
N LYS A 166 -17.76 -4.67 -2.48
CA LYS A 166 -17.17 -4.66 -3.85
C LYS A 166 -15.74 -5.19 -3.92
N VAL A 167 -15.11 -5.43 -2.76
CA VAL A 167 -13.70 -5.85 -2.66
C VAL A 167 -13.58 -7.04 -1.73
N GLN A 168 -12.78 -8.03 -2.10
CA GLN A 168 -12.37 -9.07 -1.15
C GLN A 168 -11.34 -8.50 -0.17
N ILE A 169 -11.48 -8.88 1.09
CA ILE A 169 -10.68 -8.34 2.19
C ILE A 169 -10.04 -9.51 2.94
N ILE A 170 -8.75 -9.39 3.22
CA ILE A 170 -8.05 -10.35 4.06
C ILE A 170 -8.25 -9.95 5.51
N ASP A 171 -8.76 -10.90 6.28
CA ASP A 171 -8.83 -10.76 7.74
C ASP A 171 -7.41 -10.87 8.32
N GLY A 172 -6.93 -9.78 8.86
CA GLY A 172 -5.68 -9.68 9.61
C GLY A 172 -5.89 -9.12 11.00
N GLY A 173 -7.14 -9.14 11.49
CA GLY A 173 -7.51 -8.53 12.76
C GLY A 173 -7.49 -7.00 12.72
N VAL A 174 -7.38 -6.40 13.88
CA VAL A 174 -7.33 -4.94 14.02
C VAL A 174 -5.91 -4.41 13.77
N SER A 175 -5.78 -3.34 12.99
CA SER A 175 -4.52 -2.63 12.81
C SER A 175 -4.09 -1.96 14.12
N LYS A 176 -2.89 -2.29 14.60
CA LYS A 176 -2.45 -1.92 15.97
C LYS A 176 -2.23 -0.41 16.17
N ILE A 177 -1.87 0.32 15.11
CA ILE A 177 -1.50 1.75 15.21
C ILE A 177 -2.71 2.67 15.01
N GLY A 178 -3.60 2.35 14.08
CA GLY A 178 -4.86 3.08 13.86
C GLY A 178 -4.73 4.39 13.08
N ILE A 179 -3.51 4.87 12.83
CA ILE A 179 -3.24 6.06 12.00
C ILE A 179 -2.32 5.73 10.84
N GLU A 180 -2.35 6.53 9.78
CA GLU A 180 -1.54 6.31 8.59
C GLU A 180 -0.03 6.49 8.87
N SER A 181 0.82 5.94 7.98
CA SER A 181 2.28 6.05 8.10
C SER A 181 2.77 7.48 8.07
N THR A 182 3.81 7.79 8.82
CA THR A 182 4.58 9.02 8.63
C THR A 182 5.15 9.06 7.21
N VAL A 183 5.01 10.20 6.51
CA VAL A 183 5.57 10.39 5.17
C VAL A 183 6.75 11.33 5.25
N LEU A 184 7.94 10.80 5.00
CA LEU A 184 9.21 11.54 5.04
C LEU A 184 9.70 11.81 3.62
N ASN A 185 9.90 13.08 3.29
CA ASN A 185 10.56 13.49 2.04
C ASN A 185 12.08 13.36 2.17
N LEU A 186 12.70 12.68 1.20
CA LEU A 186 14.16 12.53 1.13
C LEU A 186 14.75 13.16 -0.15
N VAL A 187 13.92 13.84 -0.96
CA VAL A 187 14.35 14.47 -2.21
C VAL A 187 14.44 15.97 -2.01
N GLY A 188 15.64 16.53 -2.11
CA GLY A 188 15.89 17.94 -1.78
C GLY A 188 15.90 18.16 -0.27
N ASN A 189 15.06 19.06 0.22
CA ASN A 189 14.94 19.36 1.65
C ASN A 189 14.23 18.20 2.37
N ILE A 190 14.84 17.67 3.43
CA ILE A 190 14.27 16.61 4.25
C ILE A 190 13.20 17.22 5.14
N CYS A 191 11.96 16.72 5.02
CA CYS A 191 10.85 17.16 5.86
C CYS A 191 9.75 16.08 5.96
N ILE A 192 8.95 16.15 7.01
CA ILE A 192 7.76 15.33 7.19
C ILE A 192 6.63 15.96 6.39
N LEU A 193 6.15 15.27 5.34
CA LEU A 193 5.01 15.72 4.52
C LEU A 193 3.66 15.32 5.12
N ARG A 194 3.64 14.27 5.92
CA ARG A 194 2.47 13.83 6.68
C ARG A 194 2.93 13.25 8.01
N PRO A 195 2.46 13.80 9.15
CA PRO A 195 2.72 13.20 10.45
C PRO A 195 2.03 11.83 10.57
N GLY A 196 2.61 10.96 11.35
CA GLY A 196 2.11 9.65 11.77
C GLY A 196 2.70 9.32 13.13
N ILE A 197 2.79 8.04 13.48
CA ILE A 197 3.32 7.62 14.79
C ILE A 197 4.84 7.91 14.97
N ILE A 198 5.58 8.02 13.87
CA ILE A 198 6.99 8.42 13.92
C ILE A 198 7.03 9.95 13.85
N THR A 199 7.44 10.56 14.94
CA THR A 199 7.65 12.01 15.08
C THR A 199 9.13 12.38 14.86
N SER A 200 9.42 13.66 14.72
CA SER A 200 10.79 14.21 14.65
C SER A 200 11.54 14.04 15.96
#